data_12ae0de40428e1ce610e667a7c1817a9
#
_entry.id   12ae0de40428e1ce610e667a7c1817a9
#
_cell.length_a   1.000
_cell.length_b   1.000
_cell.length_c   1.000
_cell.angle_alpha   90.00
_cell.angle_beta   90.00
_cell.angle_gamma   90.00
#
_symmetry.space_group_name_H-M   'P 1'
#
loop_
_entity.id
_entity.type
_entity.pdbx_description
1 polymer ?
#
loop_
_entity_poly.entity_id
_entity_poly.type
_entity_poly.pdbx_seq_one_letter_code
_entity_poly.pdbx_strand_id
1 'polypeptide(L)'
;MDNFGEDLISNPRSGSIYYWDKTSGLNTRAVPLTSLTGANKAPTKGLQVIVSDVDRHVLVLGADPISGGSRSGTIDPLLVAFSDQENAAEWEPLATNTAGSLRCSAGSEIIGGIRARQETLIWTDVALYSLQFIGPPNTFGLNLVNEGVSLIAPNAAINSPQGIFWMDKKGFYNYTGAVNPLPCSVHAHVFDDINEGQAFQVFAFLNKQFNEVGWFYCSADSTSVNRYVVYNYVEQLWSIGQLSRTAWLDEGIVAFPRAAGKSGSSHFLYQHETGNDDDGSPMDNVFIESADFDLGDGEEFQFIRRMIPDVKFTGTGGSGQQLNVVLKQRNFPGESLSTDQTSSFTASTTKIDMRGRARQATLRFESDDDAAEGVRLGVGFRIGGTRLDIRPNGKR
;
A
#
# COMPACT_ATOMS: atom_id res chain seq x y z
N MET A 1 4.66 16.57 3.60
CA MET A 1 5.59 17.45 2.88
C MET A 1 5.17 17.47 1.42
N ASP A 2 5.19 18.66 0.81
CA ASP A 2 4.77 18.86 -0.59
C ASP A 2 5.55 20.01 -1.24
N ASN A 3 5.54 20.07 -2.56
CA ASN A 3 6.25 21.09 -3.34
C ASN A 3 5.34 22.28 -3.62
N PHE A 4 5.85 23.49 -3.38
CA PHE A 4 5.23 24.74 -3.80
C PHE A 4 6.15 25.41 -4.85
N GLY A 5 5.99 25.00 -6.10
CA GLY A 5 6.96 25.29 -7.14
C GLY A 5 8.29 24.55 -6.90
N GLU A 6 9.38 25.31 -6.75
CA GLU A 6 10.69 24.75 -6.39
C GLU A 6 10.93 24.69 -4.89
N ASP A 7 10.07 25.32 -4.10
CA ASP A 7 10.14 25.37 -2.64
C ASP A 7 9.42 24.20 -2.00
N LEU A 8 9.65 23.97 -0.72
CA LEU A 8 9.02 22.87 0.02
C LEU A 8 8.20 23.39 1.19
N ILE A 9 7.01 22.80 1.33
CA ILE A 9 6.18 22.99 2.52
C ILE A 9 6.04 21.67 3.25
N SER A 10 6.20 21.69 4.56
CA SER A 10 6.12 20.50 5.40
C SER A 10 5.52 20.80 6.77
N ASN A 11 4.92 19.79 7.37
CA ASN A 11 4.52 19.84 8.76
C ASN A 11 4.66 18.45 9.42
N PRO A 12 5.12 18.36 10.67
CA PRO A 12 4.83 17.20 11.49
C PRO A 12 3.34 17.22 11.84
N ARG A 13 2.68 16.05 11.88
CA ARG A 13 1.26 15.96 12.20
C ARG A 13 0.95 16.66 13.52
N SER A 14 -0.09 17.48 13.54
CA SER A 14 -0.50 18.34 14.66
C SER A 14 0.53 19.41 15.07
N GLY A 15 1.59 19.58 14.31
CA GLY A 15 2.66 20.53 14.56
C GLY A 15 2.62 21.75 13.66
N SER A 16 3.65 22.57 13.80
CA SER A 16 3.83 23.79 13.00
C SER A 16 4.11 23.48 11.53
N ILE A 17 3.76 24.42 10.67
CA ILE A 17 3.99 24.33 9.23
C ILE A 17 5.27 25.08 8.91
N TYR A 18 6.13 24.49 8.10
CA TYR A 18 7.44 25.01 7.74
C TYR A 18 7.53 25.20 6.23
N TYR A 19 8.20 26.27 5.85
CA TYR A 19 8.52 26.62 4.47
C TYR A 19 10.04 26.61 4.28
N TRP A 20 10.51 25.92 3.24
CA TRP A 20 11.92 25.92 2.84
C TRP A 20 12.04 26.53 1.45
N ASP A 21 12.80 27.60 1.36
CA ASP A 21 13.08 28.33 0.11
C ASP A 21 14.33 27.73 -0.54
N LYS A 22 14.19 27.23 -1.77
CA LYS A 22 15.27 26.66 -2.57
C LYS A 22 16.43 27.66 -2.76
N THR A 23 16.13 28.94 -2.93
CA THR A 23 17.15 29.96 -3.18
C THR A 23 18.10 30.15 -1.99
N SER A 24 17.63 29.81 -0.80
CA SER A 24 18.43 29.85 0.45
C SER A 24 19.44 28.69 0.57
N GLY A 25 19.38 27.69 -0.32
CA GLY A 25 20.27 26.55 -0.40
C GLY A 25 20.05 25.47 0.66
N LEU A 26 20.65 24.31 0.45
CA LEU A 26 20.44 23.09 1.28
C LEU A 26 20.91 23.23 2.74
N ASN A 27 21.81 24.15 3.03
CA ASN A 27 22.33 24.37 4.39
C ASN A 27 21.42 25.28 5.24
N THR A 28 20.40 25.88 4.64
CA THR A 28 19.45 26.75 5.34
C THR A 28 18.25 25.91 5.79
N ARG A 29 17.87 26.06 7.05
CA ARG A 29 16.69 25.36 7.59
C ARG A 29 15.41 26.00 7.13
N ALA A 30 14.34 25.19 7.00
CA ALA A 30 12.99 25.69 6.81
C ALA A 30 12.58 26.60 7.99
N VAL A 31 11.82 27.64 7.68
CA VAL A 31 11.28 28.58 8.67
C VAL A 31 9.79 28.31 8.90
N PRO A 32 9.23 28.65 10.07
CA PRO A 32 7.79 28.57 10.29
C PRO A 32 7.04 29.41 9.23
N LEU A 33 5.93 28.91 8.70
CA LEU A 33 5.10 29.60 7.71
C LEU A 33 4.67 30.99 8.19
N THR A 34 4.43 31.13 9.48
CA THR A 34 4.07 32.40 10.13
C THR A 34 5.21 33.42 10.16
N SER A 35 6.45 33.02 9.84
CA SER A 35 7.63 33.88 9.82
C SER A 35 7.99 34.36 8.42
N LEU A 36 7.24 33.96 7.39
CA LEU A 36 7.47 34.46 6.04
C LEU A 36 7.20 35.95 5.94
N THR A 37 7.97 36.64 5.09
CA THR A 37 7.73 38.05 4.80
C THR A 37 6.33 38.22 4.21
N GLY A 38 5.51 39.07 4.82
CA GLY A 38 4.11 39.27 4.42
C GLY A 38 3.15 38.20 4.94
N ALA A 39 3.58 37.32 5.87
CA ALA A 39 2.68 36.33 6.46
C ALA A 39 1.51 36.98 7.17
N ASN A 40 0.28 36.71 6.67
CA ASN A 40 -0.95 37.21 7.21
C ASN A 40 -1.92 36.08 7.52
N LYS A 41 -2.26 35.93 8.80
CA LYS A 41 -3.14 34.84 9.30
C LYS A 41 -2.72 33.42 8.87
N ALA A 42 -1.44 33.19 8.62
CA ALA A 42 -0.93 31.87 8.28
C ALA A 42 -1.23 30.87 9.43
N PRO A 43 -1.67 29.61 9.12
CA PRO A 43 -1.92 28.59 10.13
C PRO A 43 -0.69 28.30 10.96
N THR A 44 -0.87 28.19 12.27
CA THR A 44 0.24 27.89 13.21
C THR A 44 0.42 26.39 13.39
N LYS A 45 -0.64 25.61 13.15
CA LYS A 45 -0.67 24.14 13.28
C LYS A 45 -1.58 23.51 12.23
N GLY A 46 -1.32 22.25 11.91
CA GLY A 46 -2.17 21.47 11.02
C GLY A 46 -1.91 19.96 11.12
N LEU A 47 -2.85 19.16 10.70
CA LEU A 47 -2.71 17.71 10.62
C LEU A 47 -1.87 17.30 9.40
N GLN A 48 -2.14 17.92 8.25
CA GLN A 48 -1.43 17.66 7.00
C GLN A 48 -1.42 18.90 6.10
N VAL A 49 -0.30 19.13 5.41
CA VAL A 49 -0.18 20.14 4.36
C VAL A 49 -0.17 19.46 3.00
N ILE A 50 -0.90 20.03 2.03
CA ILE A 50 -0.95 19.62 0.62
C ILE A 50 -0.90 20.89 -0.23
N VAL A 51 -0.27 20.83 -1.39
CA VAL A 51 -0.32 21.91 -2.39
C VAL A 51 -1.25 21.47 -3.51
N SER A 52 -2.20 22.30 -3.88
CA SER A 52 -3.09 22.06 -5.01
C SER A 52 -2.32 22.20 -6.34
N ASP A 53 -2.48 21.23 -7.25
CA ASP A 53 -1.70 21.19 -8.50
C ASP A 53 -2.14 22.23 -9.53
N VAL A 54 -3.46 22.50 -9.63
CA VAL A 54 -4.05 23.29 -10.72
C VAL A 54 -3.93 24.78 -10.46
N ASP A 55 -4.16 25.16 -9.23
CA ASP A 55 -4.39 26.54 -8.80
C ASP A 55 -3.35 27.03 -7.79
N ARG A 56 -2.43 26.13 -7.38
CA ARG A 56 -1.26 26.42 -6.52
C ARG A 56 -1.62 27.14 -5.22
N HIS A 57 -2.67 26.65 -4.55
CA HIS A 57 -2.97 27.01 -3.18
C HIS A 57 -2.28 26.04 -2.22
N VAL A 58 -1.86 26.54 -1.08
CA VAL A 58 -1.44 25.68 0.03
C VAL A 58 -2.68 25.33 0.85
N LEU A 59 -2.96 24.04 0.98
CA LEU A 59 -4.04 23.50 1.78
C LEU A 59 -3.51 23.00 3.11
N VAL A 60 -4.15 23.36 4.22
CA VAL A 60 -3.85 22.82 5.55
C VAL A 60 -5.08 22.13 6.08
N LEU A 61 -5.00 20.80 6.16
CA LEU A 61 -6.05 19.96 6.71
C LEU A 61 -5.94 19.95 8.23
N GLY A 62 -7.05 20.09 8.95
CA GLY A 62 -7.10 20.22 10.39
C GLY A 62 -6.31 21.45 10.87
N ALA A 63 -6.61 22.61 10.32
CA ALA A 63 -5.93 23.85 10.67
C ALA A 63 -6.49 24.48 11.96
N ASP A 64 -5.72 25.36 12.59
CA ASP A 64 -6.23 26.23 13.63
C ASP A 64 -7.07 27.38 13.02
N PRO A 65 -8.31 27.60 13.51
CA PRO A 65 -9.21 28.61 12.95
C PRO A 65 -8.76 30.05 13.27
N ILE A 66 -9.22 31.00 12.45
CA ILE A 66 -9.11 32.42 12.77
C ILE A 66 -10.22 32.75 13.78
N SER A 67 -9.84 33.30 14.95
CA SER A 67 -10.72 33.72 16.00
C SER A 67 -10.23 35.04 16.62
N GLY A 68 -11.12 36.02 16.74
CA GLY A 68 -10.75 37.33 17.29
C GLY A 68 -9.63 38.05 16.50
N GLY A 69 -9.57 37.83 15.17
CA GLY A 69 -8.57 38.47 14.32
C GLY A 69 -7.17 37.83 14.31
N SER A 70 -6.99 36.66 14.96
CA SER A 70 -5.73 35.90 15.00
C SER A 70 -6.01 34.40 14.87
N ARG A 71 -5.00 33.61 14.54
CA ARG A 71 -5.10 32.15 14.62
C ARG A 71 -5.22 31.71 16.06
N SER A 72 -6.09 30.74 16.33
CA SER A 72 -6.39 30.29 17.71
C SER A 72 -5.26 29.52 18.37
N GLY A 73 -4.34 28.95 17.58
CA GLY A 73 -3.29 28.05 18.06
C GLY A 73 -3.79 26.66 18.47
N THR A 74 -5.11 26.43 18.38
CA THR A 74 -5.73 25.12 18.67
C THR A 74 -6.36 24.58 17.39
N ILE A 75 -6.00 23.37 17.00
CA ILE A 75 -6.51 22.70 15.82
C ILE A 75 -8.03 22.50 15.90
N ASP A 76 -8.75 22.90 14.85
CA ASP A 76 -10.07 22.32 14.53
C ASP A 76 -9.85 21.11 13.61
N PRO A 77 -10.10 19.90 14.09
CA PRO A 77 -9.75 18.68 13.34
C PRO A 77 -10.49 18.51 12.02
N LEU A 78 -11.55 19.27 11.75
CA LEU A 78 -12.36 19.20 10.53
C LEU A 78 -12.18 20.41 9.62
N LEU A 79 -11.35 21.38 10.00
CA LEU A 79 -11.15 22.60 9.23
C LEU A 79 -10.12 22.39 8.11
N VAL A 80 -10.46 22.79 6.90
CA VAL A 80 -9.56 22.89 5.75
C VAL A 80 -9.32 24.35 5.46
N ALA A 81 -8.11 24.84 5.72
CA ALA A 81 -7.72 26.19 5.39
C ALA A 81 -6.90 26.20 4.09
N PHE A 82 -7.02 27.26 3.29
CA PHE A 82 -6.26 27.42 2.05
C PHE A 82 -5.72 28.85 1.93
N SER A 83 -4.49 28.93 1.41
CA SER A 83 -3.81 30.21 1.15
C SER A 83 -4.44 30.95 0.00
N ASP A 84 -3.99 32.16 -0.26
CA ASP A 84 -4.23 32.85 -1.56
C ASP A 84 -3.48 32.08 -2.66
N GLN A 85 -3.97 32.27 -3.90
CA GLN A 85 -3.40 31.62 -5.09
C GLN A 85 -1.94 32.06 -5.29
N GLU A 86 -1.05 31.07 -5.52
CA GLU A 86 0.40 31.30 -5.70
C GLU A 86 1.10 32.04 -4.55
N ASN A 87 0.45 32.19 -3.40
CA ASN A 87 0.98 32.93 -2.26
C ASN A 87 0.85 32.13 -0.95
N ALA A 88 1.94 31.52 -0.52
CA ALA A 88 1.98 30.74 0.72
C ALA A 88 1.90 31.62 2.00
N ALA A 89 2.05 32.94 1.90
CA ALA A 89 2.08 33.83 3.06
C ALA A 89 0.70 34.42 3.41
N GLU A 90 -0.24 34.52 2.44
CA GLU A 90 -1.52 35.16 2.64
C GLU A 90 -2.65 34.16 2.91
N TRP A 91 -3.31 34.32 4.07
CA TRP A 91 -4.36 33.41 4.54
C TRP A 91 -5.58 34.11 5.12
N GLU A 92 -5.59 35.46 5.09
CA GLU A 92 -6.75 36.21 5.53
C GLU A 92 -7.81 36.20 4.43
N PRO A 93 -9.05 35.76 4.70
CA PRO A 93 -10.11 35.81 3.72
C PRO A 93 -10.51 37.24 3.44
N LEU A 94 -10.24 37.73 2.24
CA LEU A 94 -10.58 39.08 1.78
C LEU A 94 -11.38 38.99 0.48
N ALA A 95 -12.20 40.02 0.21
CA ALA A 95 -12.94 40.08 -1.06
C ALA A 95 -12.03 40.21 -2.31
N THR A 96 -10.75 40.51 -2.12
CA THR A 96 -9.76 40.75 -3.17
C THR A 96 -8.77 39.61 -3.38
N ASN A 97 -8.85 38.54 -2.58
CA ASN A 97 -7.99 37.38 -2.68
C ASN A 97 -8.81 36.08 -2.68
N THR A 98 -8.12 34.95 -2.80
CA THR A 98 -8.72 33.60 -2.86
C THR A 98 -8.52 32.79 -1.58
N ALA A 99 -7.90 33.38 -0.55
CA ALA A 99 -7.68 32.71 0.74
C ALA A 99 -9.01 32.44 1.46
N GLY A 100 -9.05 31.34 2.22
CA GLY A 100 -10.26 31.00 2.94
C GLY A 100 -10.16 29.72 3.74
N SER A 101 -11.32 29.26 4.18
CA SER A 101 -11.44 27.97 4.86
C SER A 101 -12.82 27.36 4.67
N LEU A 102 -12.86 26.02 4.67
CA LEU A 102 -14.07 25.20 4.65
C LEU A 102 -13.99 24.18 5.78
N ARG A 103 -15.12 23.63 6.20
CA ARG A 103 -15.15 22.67 7.27
C ARG A 103 -15.93 21.41 6.84
N CYS A 104 -15.35 20.24 7.03
CA CYS A 104 -16.05 18.96 6.83
C CYS A 104 -17.26 18.88 7.77
N SER A 105 -18.39 18.44 7.25
CA SER A 105 -19.65 18.35 8.01
C SER A 105 -19.85 17.03 8.73
N ALA A 106 -19.15 15.95 8.30
CA ALA A 106 -19.27 14.63 8.89
C ALA A 106 -17.90 14.16 9.41
N GLY A 107 -17.92 13.51 10.56
CA GLY A 107 -16.74 12.98 11.26
C GLY A 107 -16.33 13.80 12.47
N SER A 108 -15.29 13.31 13.15
CA SER A 108 -14.68 13.95 14.30
C SER A 108 -13.31 14.54 13.99
N GLU A 109 -12.59 13.95 13.04
CA GLU A 109 -11.27 14.43 12.60
C GLU A 109 -10.97 14.03 11.15
N ILE A 110 -10.12 14.82 10.51
CA ILE A 110 -9.51 14.47 9.22
C ILE A 110 -8.34 13.53 9.48
N ILE A 111 -8.41 12.34 8.87
CA ILE A 111 -7.33 11.35 8.95
C ILE A 111 -6.20 11.73 7.97
N GLY A 112 -6.54 12.06 6.74
CA GLY A 112 -5.56 12.45 5.72
C GLY A 112 -6.21 12.93 4.44
N GLY A 113 -5.38 13.36 3.50
CA GLY A 113 -5.80 13.74 2.17
C GLY A 113 -4.74 13.43 1.13
N ILE A 114 -5.16 13.33 -0.13
CA ILE A 114 -4.29 13.08 -1.28
C ILE A 114 -4.76 13.86 -2.50
N ARG A 115 -3.82 14.32 -3.31
CA ARG A 115 -4.14 14.93 -4.60
C ARG A 115 -4.62 13.90 -5.60
N ALA A 116 -5.76 14.18 -6.22
CA ALA A 116 -6.26 13.54 -7.42
C ALA A 116 -6.01 14.44 -8.64
N ARG A 117 -6.52 14.06 -9.80
CA ARG A 117 -6.21 14.75 -11.06
C ARG A 117 -6.72 16.21 -11.13
N GLN A 118 -7.87 16.50 -10.55
CA GLN A 118 -8.51 17.84 -10.57
C GLN A 118 -9.16 18.18 -9.22
N GLU A 119 -8.86 17.43 -8.21
CA GLU A 119 -9.45 17.55 -6.88
C GLU A 119 -8.46 17.05 -5.82
N THR A 120 -8.72 17.39 -4.59
CA THR A 120 -8.05 16.79 -3.43
C THR A 120 -9.06 15.95 -2.67
N LEU A 121 -8.79 14.66 -2.52
CA LEU A 121 -9.60 13.79 -1.68
C LEU A 121 -9.19 13.94 -0.22
N ILE A 122 -10.18 14.05 0.66
CA ILE A 122 -9.98 14.26 2.10
C ILE A 122 -10.83 13.24 2.85
N TRP A 123 -10.20 12.39 3.64
CA TRP A 123 -10.88 11.43 4.50
C TRP A 123 -11.00 11.96 5.92
N THR A 124 -12.21 11.89 6.43
CA THR A 124 -12.45 11.93 7.87
C THR A 124 -12.47 10.50 8.44
N ASP A 125 -12.69 10.37 9.72
CA ASP A 125 -12.87 9.08 10.39
C ASP A 125 -14.11 8.30 9.94
N VAL A 126 -15.05 8.92 9.19
CA VAL A 126 -16.31 8.31 8.74
C VAL A 126 -16.70 8.61 7.29
N ALA A 127 -16.03 9.51 6.60
CA ALA A 127 -16.47 9.96 5.27
C ALA A 127 -15.30 10.39 4.37
N LEU A 128 -15.55 10.35 3.06
CA LEU A 128 -14.68 10.87 2.01
C LEU A 128 -15.28 12.14 1.40
N TYR A 129 -14.46 13.18 1.32
CA TYR A 129 -14.78 14.44 0.65
C TYR A 129 -13.90 14.66 -0.58
N SER A 130 -14.45 15.39 -1.54
CA SER A 130 -13.74 15.98 -2.68
C SER A 130 -13.67 17.48 -2.50
N LEU A 131 -12.47 18.02 -2.49
CA LEU A 131 -12.19 19.45 -2.52
C LEU A 131 -11.76 19.84 -3.93
N GLN A 132 -12.58 20.65 -4.60
CA GLN A 132 -12.36 21.08 -5.99
C GLN A 132 -12.22 22.59 -6.08
N PHE A 133 -11.29 23.07 -6.90
CA PHE A 133 -11.20 24.47 -7.24
C PHE A 133 -12.36 24.84 -8.18
N ILE A 134 -13.21 25.76 -7.76
CA ILE A 134 -14.39 26.21 -8.51
C ILE A 134 -14.27 27.66 -8.93
N GLY A 135 -13.22 28.35 -8.48
CA GLY A 135 -12.99 29.78 -8.79
C GLY A 135 -13.84 30.74 -7.98
N PRO A 136 -13.59 32.05 -8.16
CA PRO A 136 -14.32 33.07 -7.44
C PRO A 136 -15.85 33.02 -7.70
N PRO A 137 -16.69 33.35 -6.71
CA PRO A 137 -16.31 33.96 -5.42
C PRO A 137 -15.95 32.96 -4.31
N ASN A 138 -16.16 31.65 -4.50
CA ASN A 138 -16.05 30.68 -3.44
C ASN A 138 -14.67 29.96 -3.37
N THR A 139 -13.80 30.14 -4.34
CA THR A 139 -12.48 29.50 -4.50
C THR A 139 -12.56 27.98 -4.56
N PHE A 140 -12.95 27.32 -3.49
CA PHE A 140 -13.10 25.85 -3.41
C PHE A 140 -14.53 25.43 -3.07
N GLY A 141 -14.93 24.28 -3.64
CA GLY A 141 -16.12 23.53 -3.26
C GLY A 141 -15.69 22.25 -2.51
N LEU A 142 -16.28 22.01 -1.36
CA LEU A 142 -16.08 20.81 -0.56
C LEU A 142 -17.33 19.94 -0.63
N ASN A 143 -17.26 18.83 -1.33
CA ASN A 143 -18.40 17.94 -1.57
C ASN A 143 -18.21 16.60 -0.84
N LEU A 144 -19.26 16.15 -0.19
CA LEU A 144 -19.30 14.81 0.39
C LEU A 144 -19.45 13.79 -0.75
N VAL A 145 -18.48 12.88 -0.88
CA VAL A 145 -18.46 11.83 -1.92
C VAL A 145 -19.10 10.56 -1.42
N ASN A 146 -18.74 10.12 -0.22
CA ASN A 146 -19.25 8.89 0.35
C ASN A 146 -19.19 8.93 1.90
N GLU A 147 -20.23 8.38 2.53
CA GLU A 147 -20.26 8.12 3.98
C GLU A 147 -20.02 6.62 4.24
N GLY A 148 -19.44 6.31 5.40
CA GLY A 148 -19.16 4.93 5.81
C GLY A 148 -17.85 4.37 5.28
N VAL A 149 -17.01 5.21 4.67
CA VAL A 149 -15.62 4.89 4.31
C VAL A 149 -14.65 5.82 5.03
N SER A 150 -13.52 5.30 5.42
CA SER A 150 -12.48 6.02 6.14
C SER A 150 -11.10 5.69 5.58
N LEU A 151 -10.08 6.23 6.20
CA LEU A 151 -8.69 5.90 5.94
C LEU A 151 -8.08 5.31 7.21
N ILE A 152 -7.42 4.16 7.12
CA ILE A 152 -6.87 3.49 8.31
C ILE A 152 -5.71 4.30 8.94
N ALA A 153 -4.94 5.01 8.11
CA ALA A 153 -3.79 5.83 8.52
C ALA A 153 -3.58 7.00 7.54
N PRO A 154 -2.92 8.08 7.93
CA PRO A 154 -2.71 9.26 7.08
C PRO A 154 -2.04 9.00 5.73
N ASN A 155 -1.18 7.97 5.68
CA ASN A 155 -0.42 7.61 4.48
C ASN A 155 -0.94 6.33 3.80
N ALA A 156 -2.15 5.86 4.14
CA ALA A 156 -2.70 4.62 3.60
C ALA A 156 -3.42 4.78 2.26
N ALA A 157 -3.35 5.95 1.63
CA ALA A 157 -3.85 6.21 0.29
C ALA A 157 -2.72 6.48 -0.69
N ILE A 158 -2.86 6.02 -1.94
CA ILE A 158 -1.89 6.22 -3.01
C ILE A 158 -2.58 6.55 -4.33
N ASN A 159 -2.01 7.51 -5.08
CA ASN A 159 -2.46 7.85 -6.42
C ASN A 159 -1.71 7.01 -7.45
N SER A 160 -2.45 6.30 -8.30
CA SER A 160 -1.93 5.46 -9.37
C SER A 160 -2.48 5.91 -10.73
N PRO A 161 -1.93 5.39 -11.86
CA PRO A 161 -2.50 5.67 -13.18
C PRO A 161 -3.97 5.27 -13.35
N GLN A 162 -4.47 4.35 -12.53
CA GLN A 162 -5.86 3.84 -12.59
C GLN A 162 -6.78 4.44 -11.52
N GLY A 163 -6.34 5.47 -10.80
CA GLY A 163 -7.11 6.11 -9.75
C GLY A 163 -6.44 6.04 -8.39
N ILE A 164 -7.18 6.45 -7.38
CA ILE A 164 -6.68 6.46 -6.00
C ILE A 164 -7.12 5.20 -5.29
N PHE A 165 -6.16 4.50 -4.68
CA PHE A 165 -6.38 3.31 -3.89
C PHE A 165 -6.09 3.60 -2.42
N TRP A 166 -6.87 3.01 -1.51
CA TRP A 166 -6.61 3.15 -0.08
C TRP A 166 -7.07 1.93 0.72
N MET A 167 -6.51 1.82 1.91
CA MET A 167 -6.90 0.85 2.92
C MET A 167 -7.72 1.55 3.99
N ASP A 168 -8.90 1.02 4.25
CA ASP A 168 -9.76 1.36 5.37
C ASP A 168 -9.58 0.33 6.51
N LYS A 169 -10.21 0.55 7.65
CA LYS A 169 -10.21 -0.39 8.79
C LYS A 169 -10.82 -1.76 8.47
N LYS A 170 -11.63 -1.87 7.42
CA LYS A 170 -12.41 -3.07 7.09
C LYS A 170 -12.23 -3.56 5.65
N GLY A 171 -11.41 -2.94 4.85
CA GLY A 171 -11.25 -3.33 3.45
C GLY A 171 -10.43 -2.38 2.63
N PHE A 172 -10.37 -2.67 1.35
CA PHE A 172 -9.67 -1.88 0.36
C PHE A 172 -10.66 -1.27 -0.61
N TYR A 173 -10.35 -0.07 -1.07
CA TYR A 173 -11.20 0.69 -1.97
C TYR A 173 -10.39 1.37 -3.06
N ASN A 174 -11.07 1.73 -4.15
CA ASN A 174 -10.53 2.64 -5.14
C ASN A 174 -11.52 3.77 -5.47
N TYR A 175 -10.96 4.86 -5.99
CA TYR A 175 -11.70 6.01 -6.48
C TYR A 175 -11.29 6.34 -7.91
N THR A 176 -12.27 6.31 -8.80
CA THR A 176 -12.14 6.66 -10.22
C THR A 176 -13.24 7.63 -10.65
N GLY A 177 -13.62 8.56 -9.76
CA GLY A 177 -14.81 9.41 -9.86
C GLY A 177 -15.98 8.89 -9.00
N ALA A 178 -15.92 7.64 -8.57
CA ALA A 178 -16.81 7.03 -7.60
C ALA A 178 -16.01 6.09 -6.69
N VAL A 179 -16.52 5.87 -5.47
CA VAL A 179 -15.93 4.92 -4.51
C VAL A 179 -16.37 3.50 -4.86
N ASN A 180 -15.42 2.62 -5.07
CA ASN A 180 -15.66 1.21 -5.33
C ASN A 180 -14.89 0.35 -4.31
N PRO A 181 -15.55 -0.62 -3.65
CA PRO A 181 -14.85 -1.60 -2.85
C PRO A 181 -14.03 -2.53 -3.75
N LEU A 182 -12.82 -2.90 -3.29
CA LEU A 182 -11.99 -3.89 -3.96
C LEU A 182 -12.20 -5.26 -3.32
N PRO A 183 -12.74 -6.25 -4.05
CA PRO A 183 -12.77 -7.62 -3.58
C PRO A 183 -11.36 -8.12 -3.28
N CYS A 184 -11.14 -8.64 -2.09
CA CYS A 184 -9.82 -9.07 -1.64
C CYS A 184 -9.84 -10.56 -1.28
N SER A 185 -9.11 -11.38 -2.03
CA SER A 185 -9.01 -12.82 -1.78
C SER A 185 -8.20 -13.17 -0.52
N VAL A 186 -7.37 -12.24 -0.05
CA VAL A 186 -6.54 -12.39 1.16
C VAL A 186 -7.05 -11.52 2.33
N HIS A 187 -8.33 -11.13 2.29
CA HIS A 187 -8.92 -10.21 3.27
C HIS A 187 -8.74 -10.70 4.71
N ALA A 188 -9.15 -11.92 5.01
CA ALA A 188 -9.01 -12.49 6.35
C ALA A 188 -7.54 -12.54 6.80
N HIS A 189 -6.62 -12.94 5.90
CA HIS A 189 -5.19 -12.96 6.21
C HIS A 189 -4.65 -11.61 6.67
N VAL A 190 -5.12 -10.52 6.07
CA VAL A 190 -4.65 -9.16 6.41
C VAL A 190 -5.36 -8.63 7.66
N PHE A 191 -6.69 -8.67 7.69
CA PHE A 191 -7.48 -7.98 8.72
C PHE A 191 -7.59 -8.78 10.03
N ASP A 192 -7.36 -10.09 10.01
CA ASP A 192 -7.24 -10.90 11.25
C ASP A 192 -5.82 -10.82 11.84
N ASP A 193 -4.80 -10.45 11.04
CA ASP A 193 -3.39 -10.34 11.45
C ASP A 193 -2.95 -8.90 11.78
N ILE A 194 -3.71 -7.87 11.42
CA ILE A 194 -3.29 -6.48 11.61
C ILE A 194 -3.29 -6.07 13.09
N ASN A 195 -2.22 -5.40 13.55
CA ASN A 195 -2.18 -4.78 14.86
C ASN A 195 -2.91 -3.43 14.83
N GLU A 196 -4.16 -3.41 15.29
CA GLU A 196 -4.99 -2.19 15.33
C GLU A 196 -4.36 -1.07 16.18
N GLY A 197 -3.63 -1.40 17.25
CA GLY A 197 -2.94 -0.43 18.09
C GLY A 197 -1.78 0.28 17.37
N GLN A 198 -1.30 -0.29 16.27
CA GLN A 198 -0.23 0.24 15.43
C GLN A 198 -0.72 0.64 14.02
N ALA A 199 -2.03 0.70 13.81
CA ALA A 199 -2.63 0.98 12.51
C ALA A 199 -2.15 2.31 11.89
N PHE A 200 -1.80 3.30 12.72
CA PHE A 200 -1.27 4.60 12.27
C PHE A 200 0.05 4.49 11.47
N GLN A 201 0.77 3.36 11.57
CA GLN A 201 2.00 3.10 10.81
C GLN A 201 1.74 2.55 9.40
N VAL A 202 0.49 2.21 9.07
CA VAL A 202 0.14 1.74 7.74
C VAL A 202 0.45 2.82 6.70
N PHE A 203 1.13 2.45 5.65
CA PHE A 203 1.35 3.33 4.51
C PHE A 203 1.20 2.57 3.19
N ALA A 204 0.69 3.27 2.19
CA ALA A 204 0.53 2.76 0.85
C ALA A 204 1.79 3.01 0.01
N PHE A 205 2.02 2.15 -0.98
CA PHE A 205 3.07 2.30 -1.96
C PHE A 205 2.59 1.94 -3.37
N LEU A 206 3.29 2.45 -4.35
CA LEU A 206 3.07 2.19 -5.76
C LEU A 206 4.33 1.55 -6.36
N ASN A 207 4.15 0.52 -7.18
CA ASN A 207 5.18 -0.10 -7.98
C ASN A 207 4.69 -0.13 -9.45
N LYS A 208 4.99 0.91 -10.19
CA LYS A 208 4.50 1.08 -11.58
C LYS A 208 5.03 0.03 -12.52
N GLN A 209 6.26 -0.45 -12.31
CA GLN A 209 6.89 -1.45 -13.15
C GLN A 209 6.04 -2.71 -13.26
N PHE A 210 5.35 -3.09 -12.18
CA PHE A 210 4.51 -4.29 -12.11
C PHE A 210 3.02 -4.00 -12.06
N ASN A 211 2.59 -2.74 -12.20
CA ASN A 211 1.19 -2.33 -12.08
C ASN A 211 0.58 -2.65 -10.71
N GLU A 212 1.31 -2.40 -9.66
CA GLU A 212 0.95 -2.78 -8.30
C GLU A 212 0.77 -1.57 -7.40
N VAL A 213 -0.24 -1.66 -6.55
CA VAL A 213 -0.41 -0.84 -5.34
C VAL A 213 -0.36 -1.74 -4.13
N GLY A 214 0.23 -1.29 -3.04
CA GLY A 214 0.32 -2.12 -1.85
C GLY A 214 0.30 -1.31 -0.57
N TRP A 215 0.19 -2.03 0.54
CA TRP A 215 0.15 -1.47 1.89
C TRP A 215 1.09 -2.25 2.79
N PHE A 216 1.96 -1.52 3.45
CA PHE A 216 2.77 -2.04 4.54
C PHE A 216 2.02 -1.89 5.85
N TYR A 217 2.05 -2.90 6.72
CA TYR A 217 1.36 -2.91 8.01
C TYR A 217 2.12 -3.70 9.07
N CYS A 218 1.72 -3.53 10.33
CA CYS A 218 2.22 -4.31 11.46
C CYS A 218 1.35 -5.55 11.66
N SER A 219 1.94 -6.74 11.74
CA SER A 219 1.22 -7.94 12.16
C SER A 219 0.76 -7.85 13.62
N ALA A 220 -0.18 -8.71 14.02
CA ALA A 220 -0.75 -8.72 15.37
C ALA A 220 0.30 -8.75 16.49
N ASP A 221 1.38 -9.47 16.28
CA ASP A 221 2.47 -9.63 17.26
C ASP A 221 3.61 -8.62 17.09
N SER A 222 3.47 -7.63 16.20
CA SER A 222 4.53 -6.65 15.92
C SER A 222 4.11 -5.22 16.27
N THR A 223 5.06 -4.47 16.80
CA THR A 223 4.92 -3.01 17.00
C THR A 223 5.62 -2.18 15.93
N SER A 224 6.18 -2.83 14.91
CA SER A 224 6.81 -2.20 13.76
C SER A 224 6.35 -2.88 12.48
N VAL A 225 6.40 -2.14 11.37
CA VAL A 225 5.99 -2.66 10.07
C VAL A 225 6.84 -3.86 9.66
N ASN A 226 6.17 -4.98 9.35
CA ASN A 226 6.82 -6.25 9.02
C ASN A 226 6.06 -7.09 7.97
N ARG A 227 4.90 -6.63 7.53
CA ARG A 227 4.03 -7.28 6.54
C ARG A 227 3.69 -6.33 5.42
N TYR A 228 3.37 -6.87 4.26
CA TYR A 228 2.75 -6.11 3.19
C TYR A 228 1.71 -6.94 2.44
N VAL A 229 0.78 -6.24 1.83
CA VAL A 229 -0.20 -6.79 0.88
C VAL A 229 -0.16 -5.94 -0.38
N VAL A 230 -0.24 -6.60 -1.54
CA VAL A 230 -0.15 -5.96 -2.86
C VAL A 230 -1.35 -6.35 -3.70
N TYR A 231 -1.84 -5.40 -4.44
CA TYR A 231 -2.88 -5.56 -5.46
C TYR A 231 -2.34 -5.17 -6.84
N ASN A 232 -2.29 -6.12 -7.76
CA ASN A 232 -2.04 -5.82 -9.17
C ASN A 232 -3.34 -5.31 -9.79
N TYR A 233 -3.37 -4.02 -10.16
CA TYR A 233 -4.59 -3.37 -10.62
C TYR A 233 -4.94 -3.66 -12.09
N VAL A 234 -4.05 -4.31 -12.85
CA VAL A 234 -4.30 -4.77 -14.23
C VAL A 234 -4.85 -6.20 -14.22
N GLU A 235 -4.18 -7.08 -13.50
CA GLU A 235 -4.55 -8.51 -13.43
C GLU A 235 -5.61 -8.79 -12.35
N GLN A 236 -5.86 -7.84 -11.46
CA GLN A 236 -6.81 -7.93 -10.33
C GLN A 236 -6.48 -9.08 -9.37
N LEU A 237 -5.20 -9.28 -9.13
CA LEU A 237 -4.68 -10.31 -8.25
C LEU A 237 -4.08 -9.71 -6.99
N TRP A 238 -4.20 -10.45 -5.89
CA TRP A 238 -3.63 -10.10 -4.61
C TRP A 238 -2.44 -10.98 -4.28
N SER A 239 -1.42 -10.39 -3.67
CA SER A 239 -0.28 -11.09 -3.08
C SER A 239 0.06 -10.53 -1.71
N ILE A 240 0.73 -11.33 -0.90
CA ILE A 240 1.13 -10.99 0.47
C ILE A 240 2.62 -11.26 0.65
N GLY A 241 3.21 -10.59 1.62
CA GLY A 241 4.60 -10.88 1.96
C GLY A 241 5.03 -10.31 3.30
N GLN A 242 6.26 -10.61 3.64
CA GLN A 242 6.91 -10.16 4.86
C GLN A 242 8.11 -9.30 4.48
N LEU A 243 8.09 -8.04 4.89
CA LEU A 243 9.18 -7.11 4.64
C LEU A 243 9.08 -5.93 5.61
N SER A 244 10.20 -5.56 6.19
CA SER A 244 10.26 -4.44 7.13
C SER A 244 10.70 -3.17 6.40
N ARG A 245 9.75 -2.33 6.01
CA ARG A 245 9.98 -1.04 5.37
C ARG A 245 9.15 0.04 6.06
N THR A 246 9.67 1.25 6.11
CA THR A 246 9.04 2.40 6.80
C THR A 246 8.68 3.54 5.86
N ALA A 247 9.21 3.54 4.64
CA ALA A 247 8.89 4.47 3.58
C ALA A 247 9.22 3.84 2.22
N TRP A 248 8.54 4.29 1.17
CA TRP A 248 8.72 3.84 -0.19
C TRP A 248 8.74 5.01 -1.17
N LEU A 249 9.63 4.93 -2.15
CA LEU A 249 9.70 5.83 -3.29
C LEU A 249 9.70 4.96 -4.56
N ASP A 250 8.68 5.15 -5.41
CA ASP A 250 8.57 4.48 -6.69
C ASP A 250 9.65 4.94 -7.70
N GLU A 251 9.81 4.20 -8.78
CA GLU A 251 10.66 4.60 -9.89
C GLU A 251 10.18 5.94 -10.50
N GLY A 252 11.11 6.69 -11.07
CA GLY A 252 10.84 7.97 -11.70
C GLY A 252 12.11 8.82 -11.77
N ILE A 253 12.42 9.56 -10.70
CA ILE A 253 13.71 10.28 -10.60
C ILE A 253 14.87 9.29 -10.44
N VAL A 254 14.60 8.14 -9.81
CA VAL A 254 15.54 7.03 -9.63
C VAL A 254 15.13 5.86 -10.54
N ALA A 255 16.11 5.11 -11.01
CA ALA A 255 15.87 4.01 -11.98
C ALA A 255 15.12 2.81 -11.39
N PHE A 256 15.15 2.64 -10.07
CA PHE A 256 14.53 1.53 -9.36
C PHE A 256 13.85 2.03 -8.09
N PRO A 257 12.76 1.41 -7.64
CA PRO A 257 12.11 1.78 -6.38
C PRO A 257 13.09 1.72 -5.20
N ARG A 258 12.92 2.62 -4.25
CA ARG A 258 13.72 2.67 -3.02
C ARG A 258 12.85 2.67 -1.80
N ALA A 259 13.30 1.97 -0.77
CA ALA A 259 12.58 1.94 0.49
C ALA A 259 13.53 2.06 1.69
N ALA A 260 13.11 2.82 2.69
CA ALA A 260 13.81 2.88 3.95
C ALA A 260 13.44 1.70 4.84
N GLY A 261 14.39 1.13 5.54
CA GLY A 261 14.15 0.03 6.45
C GLY A 261 15.25 -0.12 7.48
N LYS A 262 15.05 -1.06 8.40
CA LYS A 262 15.96 -1.37 9.49
C LYS A 262 16.34 -2.85 9.44
N SER A 263 17.64 -3.13 9.64
CA SER A 263 18.15 -4.48 9.86
C SER A 263 19.03 -4.45 11.10
N GLY A 264 18.64 -5.20 12.13
CA GLY A 264 19.29 -5.13 13.44
C GLY A 264 19.20 -3.72 14.04
N SER A 265 20.35 -3.10 14.35
CA SER A 265 20.46 -1.73 14.84
C SER A 265 20.72 -0.69 13.73
N SER A 266 20.98 -1.13 12.50
CA SER A 266 21.34 -0.27 11.38
C SER A 266 20.13 0.10 10.53
N HIS A 267 20.19 1.30 9.93
CA HIS A 267 19.15 1.81 9.04
C HIS A 267 19.71 1.88 7.63
N PHE A 268 18.93 1.43 6.65
CA PHE A 268 19.35 1.32 5.26
C PHE A 268 18.33 1.96 4.33
N LEU A 269 18.82 2.39 3.17
CA LEU A 269 18.01 2.69 2.00
C LEU A 269 18.20 1.55 1.02
N TYR A 270 17.20 0.69 0.93
CA TYR A 270 17.19 -0.46 0.03
C TYR A 270 16.79 -0.04 -1.38
N GLN A 271 17.39 -0.68 -2.37
CA GLN A 271 16.97 -0.64 -3.76
C GLN A 271 16.17 -1.90 -4.05
N HIS A 272 14.95 -1.73 -4.56
CA HIS A 272 14.05 -2.81 -4.87
C HIS A 272 14.03 -3.13 -6.36
N GLU A 273 13.43 -4.26 -6.72
CA GLU A 273 13.24 -4.74 -8.10
C GLU A 273 14.56 -4.93 -8.87
N THR A 274 15.60 -5.35 -8.18
CA THR A 274 16.91 -5.65 -8.75
C THR A 274 17.34 -7.07 -8.40
N GLY A 275 17.52 -7.93 -9.40
CA GLY A 275 17.90 -9.33 -9.15
C GLY A 275 16.74 -10.22 -8.68
N ASN A 276 17.11 -11.40 -8.18
CA ASN A 276 16.19 -12.42 -7.64
C ASN A 276 16.72 -12.92 -6.29
N ASP A 277 17.19 -12.01 -5.46
CA ASP A 277 17.73 -12.30 -4.13
C ASP A 277 17.34 -11.20 -3.13
N ASP A 278 17.51 -11.47 -1.85
CA ASP A 278 17.31 -10.53 -0.76
C ASP A 278 18.69 -10.06 -0.25
N ASP A 279 19.20 -8.98 -0.86
CA ASP A 279 20.51 -8.37 -0.54
C ASP A 279 21.67 -9.40 -0.55
N GLY A 280 21.70 -10.24 -1.60
CA GLY A 280 22.68 -11.29 -1.77
C GLY A 280 22.38 -12.60 -1.04
N SER A 281 21.27 -12.70 -0.34
CA SER A 281 20.76 -13.91 0.28
C SER A 281 19.62 -14.52 -0.55
N PRO A 282 19.38 -15.84 -0.47
CA PRO A 282 18.23 -16.45 -1.11
C PRO A 282 16.91 -15.86 -0.58
N MET A 283 15.93 -15.71 -1.46
CA MET A 283 14.55 -15.44 -1.05
C MET A 283 13.91 -16.72 -0.51
N ASP A 284 13.53 -16.71 0.75
CA ASP A 284 12.87 -17.83 1.42
C ASP A 284 11.35 -17.61 1.52
N ASN A 285 10.59 -18.69 1.73
CA ASN A 285 9.13 -18.68 1.85
C ASN A 285 8.39 -18.06 0.65
N VAL A 286 8.96 -18.15 -0.53
CA VAL A 286 8.28 -17.74 -1.78
C VAL A 286 7.37 -18.87 -2.23
N PHE A 287 6.08 -18.64 -2.32
CA PHE A 287 5.14 -19.68 -2.71
C PHE A 287 3.94 -19.19 -3.50
N ILE A 288 3.34 -20.12 -4.25
CA ILE A 288 2.00 -20.02 -4.80
C ILE A 288 1.22 -21.29 -4.44
N GLU A 289 0.02 -21.14 -3.91
CA GLU A 289 -0.82 -22.24 -3.46
C GLU A 289 -2.20 -22.14 -4.13
N SER A 290 -2.68 -23.26 -4.67
CA SER A 290 -4.01 -23.32 -5.26
C SER A 290 -5.10 -23.25 -4.18
N ALA A 291 -6.31 -22.89 -4.57
CA ALA A 291 -7.47 -23.26 -3.77
C ALA A 291 -7.62 -24.80 -3.69
N ASP A 292 -8.45 -25.25 -2.75
CA ASP A 292 -8.83 -26.66 -2.70
C ASP A 292 -9.52 -27.08 -4.00
N PHE A 293 -9.14 -28.22 -4.52
CA PHE A 293 -9.81 -28.85 -5.65
C PHE A 293 -10.27 -30.26 -5.30
N ASP A 294 -11.36 -30.69 -5.88
CA ASP A 294 -11.96 -32.00 -5.71
C ASP A 294 -12.47 -32.55 -7.06
N LEU A 295 -12.96 -33.78 -7.06
CA LEU A 295 -13.61 -34.40 -8.20
C LEU A 295 -15.13 -34.30 -8.04
N GLY A 296 -15.80 -33.71 -9.02
CA GLY A 296 -17.26 -33.56 -9.01
C GLY A 296 -17.71 -32.69 -7.83
N ASP A 297 -18.60 -33.24 -7.00
CA ASP A 297 -19.17 -32.54 -5.84
C ASP A 297 -18.39 -32.80 -4.53
N GLY A 298 -17.17 -33.33 -4.60
CA GLY A 298 -16.34 -33.65 -3.43
C GLY A 298 -16.81 -34.90 -2.65
N GLU A 299 -17.76 -35.66 -3.16
CA GLU A 299 -18.25 -36.90 -2.54
C GLU A 299 -17.25 -38.07 -2.66
N GLU A 300 -16.44 -38.05 -3.71
CA GLU A 300 -15.53 -39.15 -4.02
C GLU A 300 -14.09 -38.84 -3.54
N PHE A 301 -13.41 -39.90 -3.12
CA PHE A 301 -11.97 -39.81 -2.94
C PHE A 301 -11.30 -39.70 -4.30
N GLN A 302 -10.35 -38.79 -4.42
CA GLN A 302 -9.44 -38.69 -5.54
C GLN A 302 -8.09 -39.32 -5.20
N PHE A 303 -7.49 -39.99 -6.17
CA PHE A 303 -6.12 -40.48 -6.08
C PHE A 303 -5.25 -39.71 -7.07
N ILE A 304 -4.32 -38.93 -6.56
CA ILE A 304 -3.34 -38.18 -7.33
C ILE A 304 -2.10 -39.05 -7.50
N ARG A 305 -1.81 -39.41 -8.74
CA ARG A 305 -0.73 -40.36 -9.06
C ARG A 305 0.58 -39.67 -9.42
N ARG A 306 0.49 -38.60 -10.21
CA ARG A 306 1.64 -37.88 -10.71
C ARG A 306 1.28 -36.47 -11.17
N MET A 307 2.31 -35.64 -11.24
CA MET A 307 2.27 -34.29 -11.81
C MET A 307 3.29 -34.17 -12.95
N ILE A 308 2.94 -33.42 -14.00
CA ILE A 308 3.87 -32.94 -15.01
C ILE A 308 4.00 -31.45 -14.75
N PRO A 309 5.16 -30.96 -14.25
CA PRO A 309 5.37 -29.56 -13.99
C PRO A 309 5.44 -28.78 -15.30
N ASP A 310 4.81 -27.59 -15.32
CA ASP A 310 4.99 -26.61 -16.38
C ASP A 310 5.57 -25.36 -15.74
N VAL A 311 6.89 -25.37 -15.56
CA VAL A 311 7.63 -24.30 -14.88
C VAL A 311 8.81 -23.88 -15.72
N LYS A 312 8.97 -22.59 -15.93
CA LYS A 312 10.15 -21.99 -16.54
C LYS A 312 10.95 -21.26 -15.48
N PHE A 313 12.18 -21.68 -15.24
CA PHE A 313 13.11 -20.93 -14.41
C PHE A 313 13.66 -19.71 -15.16
N THR A 314 13.63 -18.56 -14.53
CA THR A 314 13.98 -17.24 -15.11
C THR A 314 15.01 -16.48 -14.31
N GLY A 315 15.40 -17.01 -13.14
CA GLY A 315 16.35 -16.35 -12.25
C GLY A 315 17.77 -16.30 -12.77
N THR A 316 18.60 -15.54 -12.09
CA THR A 316 20.04 -15.37 -12.35
C THR A 316 20.90 -16.46 -11.70
N GLY A 317 20.29 -17.34 -10.92
CA GLY A 317 20.97 -18.48 -10.30
C GLY A 317 21.59 -19.44 -11.31
N GLY A 318 22.61 -20.18 -10.87
CA GLY A 318 23.35 -21.12 -11.70
C GLY A 318 22.50 -22.31 -12.20
N SER A 319 23.15 -23.24 -12.90
CA SER A 319 22.53 -24.51 -13.30
C SER A 319 22.21 -25.32 -12.05
N GLY A 320 20.95 -25.63 -11.79
CA GLY A 320 20.52 -26.41 -10.61
C GLY A 320 19.42 -25.75 -9.80
N GLN A 321 18.85 -24.63 -10.30
CA GLN A 321 17.67 -24.04 -9.67
C GLN A 321 16.59 -25.09 -9.46
N GLN A 322 16.03 -25.15 -8.26
CA GLN A 322 14.97 -26.09 -7.90
C GLN A 322 13.87 -25.42 -7.09
N LEU A 323 12.72 -26.03 -7.13
CA LEU A 323 11.53 -25.69 -6.36
C LEU A 323 10.98 -26.93 -5.71
N ASN A 324 10.23 -26.76 -4.66
CA ASN A 324 9.40 -27.79 -4.08
C ASN A 324 7.97 -27.71 -4.62
N VAL A 325 7.35 -28.84 -4.81
CA VAL A 325 5.91 -29.00 -4.91
C VAL A 325 5.42 -29.77 -3.69
N VAL A 326 4.43 -29.20 -3.03
CA VAL A 326 3.81 -29.77 -1.83
C VAL A 326 2.36 -30.12 -2.17
N LEU A 327 2.01 -31.40 -1.98
CA LEU A 327 0.64 -31.86 -2.03
C LEU A 327 0.08 -31.86 -0.61
N LYS A 328 -0.92 -31.04 -0.37
CA LYS A 328 -1.67 -30.99 0.88
C LYS A 328 -3.06 -31.57 0.66
N GLN A 329 -3.58 -32.29 1.64
CA GLN A 329 -4.83 -33.03 1.51
C GLN A 329 -5.69 -32.93 2.76
N ARG A 330 -7.02 -33.08 2.59
CA ARG A 330 -7.99 -33.24 3.67
C ARG A 330 -9.19 -34.06 3.21
N ASN A 331 -9.90 -34.67 4.15
CA ASN A 331 -11.05 -35.51 3.85
C ASN A 331 -12.39 -34.83 4.04
N PHE A 332 -12.43 -33.74 4.80
CA PHE A 332 -13.66 -32.99 5.07
C PHE A 332 -13.41 -31.47 4.98
N PRO A 333 -14.38 -30.71 4.47
CA PRO A 333 -14.32 -29.26 4.57
C PRO A 333 -14.18 -28.80 6.03
N GLY A 334 -13.25 -27.89 6.30
CA GLY A 334 -12.95 -27.41 7.66
C GLY A 334 -11.93 -28.23 8.44
N GLU A 335 -11.52 -29.41 7.95
CA GLU A 335 -10.36 -30.14 8.47
C GLU A 335 -9.07 -29.39 8.09
N SER A 336 -8.07 -29.40 8.96
CA SER A 336 -6.75 -28.87 8.65
C SER A 336 -6.11 -29.62 7.50
N LEU A 337 -5.52 -28.91 6.56
CA LEU A 337 -4.74 -29.53 5.48
C LEU A 337 -3.51 -30.23 6.07
N SER A 338 -3.33 -31.51 5.73
CA SER A 338 -2.12 -32.27 6.02
C SER A 338 -1.15 -32.18 4.84
N THR A 339 0.16 -32.05 5.10
CA THR A 339 1.19 -32.19 4.07
C THR A 339 1.44 -33.67 3.84
N ASP A 340 0.99 -34.21 2.71
CA ASP A 340 1.14 -35.63 2.40
C ASP A 340 2.44 -35.92 1.67
N GLN A 341 2.90 -35.02 0.83
CA GLN A 341 4.12 -35.20 0.07
C GLN A 341 4.75 -33.88 -0.32
N THR A 342 6.07 -33.77 -0.12
CA THR A 342 6.93 -32.73 -0.69
C THR A 342 7.89 -33.38 -1.68
N SER A 343 8.07 -32.76 -2.84
CA SER A 343 9.00 -33.25 -3.87
C SER A 343 9.72 -32.09 -4.50
N SER A 344 11.05 -32.13 -4.51
CA SER A 344 11.88 -31.13 -5.20
C SER A 344 11.97 -31.45 -6.69
N PHE A 345 12.03 -30.42 -7.53
CA PHE A 345 12.16 -30.58 -8.96
C PHE A 345 12.96 -29.42 -9.59
N THR A 346 13.54 -29.68 -10.75
CA THR A 346 14.37 -28.76 -11.51
C THR A 346 13.81 -28.57 -12.93
N ALA A 347 14.44 -27.71 -13.74
CA ALA A 347 14.07 -27.49 -15.13
C ALA A 347 14.14 -28.76 -16.00
N SER A 348 14.91 -29.75 -15.61
CA SER A 348 15.03 -31.05 -16.32
C SER A 348 14.00 -32.09 -15.88
N THR A 349 13.21 -31.82 -14.85
CA THR A 349 12.23 -32.77 -14.31
C THR A 349 11.03 -32.87 -15.24
N THR A 350 10.82 -34.04 -15.83
CA THR A 350 9.71 -34.28 -16.78
C THR A 350 8.42 -34.72 -16.10
N LYS A 351 8.52 -35.33 -14.92
CA LYS A 351 7.38 -35.80 -14.12
C LYS A 351 7.76 -35.90 -12.65
N ILE A 352 6.77 -35.77 -11.79
CA ILE A 352 6.87 -35.99 -10.36
C ILE A 352 5.82 -37.05 -9.98
N ASP A 353 6.27 -38.17 -9.44
CA ASP A 353 5.35 -39.21 -8.95
C ASP A 353 4.80 -38.81 -7.58
N MET A 354 3.47 -38.79 -7.47
CA MET A 354 2.74 -38.43 -6.26
C MET A 354 1.85 -39.57 -5.82
N ARG A 355 1.53 -39.64 -4.52
CA ARG A 355 0.67 -40.67 -3.96
C ARG A 355 -0.26 -40.10 -2.91
N GLY A 356 -1.18 -39.29 -3.35
CA GLY A 356 -2.16 -38.69 -2.45
C GLY A 356 -3.55 -39.29 -2.64
N ARG A 357 -4.27 -39.61 -1.53
CA ARG A 357 -5.65 -40.05 -1.53
C ARG A 357 -6.46 -39.22 -0.53
N ALA A 358 -7.33 -38.37 -1.03
CA ALA A 358 -8.23 -37.56 -0.20
C ALA A 358 -9.43 -37.11 -1.01
N ARG A 359 -10.40 -36.43 -0.38
CA ARG A 359 -11.51 -35.80 -1.07
C ARG A 359 -11.15 -34.46 -1.65
N GLN A 360 -10.36 -33.67 -0.90
CA GLN A 360 -9.89 -32.35 -1.32
C GLN A 360 -8.37 -32.32 -1.28
N ALA A 361 -7.79 -31.63 -2.24
CA ALA A 361 -6.34 -31.45 -2.33
C ALA A 361 -6.00 -30.00 -2.68
N THR A 362 -4.83 -29.57 -2.25
CA THR A 362 -4.21 -28.28 -2.56
C THR A 362 -2.81 -28.54 -3.07
N LEU A 363 -2.43 -27.84 -4.11
CA LEU A 363 -1.09 -27.91 -4.67
C LEU A 363 -0.36 -26.60 -4.39
N ARG A 364 0.81 -26.69 -3.75
CA ARG A 364 1.67 -25.56 -3.46
C ARG A 364 3.02 -25.74 -4.14
N PHE A 365 3.46 -24.72 -4.84
CA PHE A 365 4.83 -24.58 -5.31
C PHE A 365 5.54 -23.59 -4.42
N GLU A 366 6.73 -23.92 -3.97
CA GLU A 366 7.47 -23.06 -3.04
C GLU A 366 8.97 -23.12 -3.29
N SER A 367 9.68 -22.11 -2.78
CA SER A 367 11.14 -22.13 -2.69
C SER A 367 11.58 -23.36 -1.88
N ASP A 368 12.72 -23.94 -2.25
CA ASP A 368 13.30 -25.04 -1.49
C ASP A 368 14.24 -24.48 -0.42
N ASP A 369 13.67 -24.05 0.71
CA ASP A 369 14.40 -23.35 1.77
C ASP A 369 15.45 -24.23 2.48
N ASP A 370 15.36 -25.55 2.30
CA ASP A 370 16.32 -26.53 2.84
C ASP A 370 17.49 -26.82 1.88
N ALA A 371 17.41 -26.39 0.62
CA ALA A 371 18.48 -26.61 -0.34
C ALA A 371 19.73 -25.76 -0.03
N ALA A 372 20.86 -26.19 -0.56
CA ALA A 372 22.10 -25.45 -0.42
C ALA A 372 21.97 -24.03 -0.99
N GLU A 373 22.59 -23.04 -0.35
CA GLU A 373 22.51 -21.62 -0.73
C GLU A 373 22.79 -21.36 -2.21
N GLY A 374 23.81 -22.02 -2.78
CA GLY A 374 24.15 -21.88 -4.20
C GLY A 374 23.08 -22.41 -5.18
N VAL A 375 22.11 -23.19 -4.71
CA VAL A 375 20.95 -23.66 -5.51
C VAL A 375 19.77 -22.70 -5.35
N ARG A 376 19.64 -22.08 -4.19
CA ARG A 376 18.54 -21.18 -3.81
C ARG A 376 18.74 -19.75 -4.28
N LEU A 377 20.00 -19.29 -4.31
CA LEU A 377 20.34 -17.91 -4.65
C LEU A 377 19.96 -17.57 -6.09
N GLY A 378 19.24 -16.50 -6.26
CA GLY A 378 18.87 -15.97 -7.58
C GLY A 378 17.80 -16.80 -8.29
N VAL A 379 17.01 -17.62 -7.61
CA VAL A 379 15.94 -18.42 -8.22
C VAL A 379 14.76 -17.50 -8.59
N GLY A 380 14.40 -17.54 -9.88
CA GLY A 380 13.18 -16.93 -10.39
C GLY A 380 12.43 -17.94 -11.24
N PHE A 381 11.09 -17.90 -11.21
CA PHE A 381 10.30 -18.89 -11.94
C PHE A 381 8.96 -18.34 -12.42
N ARG A 382 8.42 -18.99 -13.45
CA ARG A 382 7.05 -18.82 -13.92
C ARG A 382 6.37 -20.17 -13.97
N ILE A 383 5.16 -20.25 -13.45
CA ILE A 383 4.35 -21.46 -13.45
C ILE A 383 3.30 -21.33 -14.54
N GLY A 384 3.23 -22.33 -15.42
CA GLY A 384 2.20 -22.48 -16.44
C GLY A 384 1.11 -23.47 -16.05
N GLY A 385 0.48 -24.06 -17.04
CA GLY A 385 -0.62 -25.03 -16.86
C GLY A 385 -0.14 -26.43 -16.42
N THR A 386 0.11 -26.61 -15.12
CA THR A 386 0.50 -27.89 -14.53
C THR A 386 -0.54 -28.98 -14.80
N ARG A 387 -0.12 -30.18 -15.16
CA ARG A 387 -0.98 -31.33 -15.43
C ARG A 387 -0.92 -32.36 -14.33
N LEU A 388 -2.10 -32.75 -13.81
CA LEU A 388 -2.23 -33.77 -12.78
C LEU A 388 -2.91 -35.03 -13.36
N ASP A 389 -2.39 -36.21 -13.01
CA ASP A 389 -3.05 -37.51 -13.23
C ASP A 389 -3.88 -37.82 -11.98
N ILE A 390 -5.17 -37.51 -12.05
CA ILE A 390 -6.13 -37.68 -10.96
C ILE A 390 -7.12 -38.77 -11.36
N ARG A 391 -7.43 -39.68 -10.42
CA ARG A 391 -8.38 -40.78 -10.63
C ARG A 391 -9.39 -40.85 -9.49
N PRO A 392 -10.68 -41.12 -9.79
CA PRO A 392 -11.64 -41.46 -8.76
C PRO A 392 -11.19 -42.70 -8.00
N ASN A 393 -11.32 -42.71 -6.67
CA ASN A 393 -10.93 -43.82 -5.81
C ASN A 393 -12.01 -44.14 -4.76
N GLY A 394 -13.27 -44.22 -5.22
CA GLY A 394 -14.41 -44.62 -4.42
C GLY A 394 -14.92 -43.54 -3.46
N LYS A 395 -16.02 -43.87 -2.79
CA LYS A 395 -16.73 -42.94 -1.86
C LYS A 395 -16.38 -43.19 -0.38
N ARG A 396 -15.60 -44.23 -0.08
CA ARG A 396 -15.21 -44.65 1.27
C ARG A 396 -13.69 -44.88 1.38
#